data_ca77ae6a96330ef6932f93e05e36b10d
#
_entry.id   ca77ae6a96330ef6932f93e05e36b10d
#
_cell.length_a   1.000
_cell.length_b   1.000
_cell.length_c   1.000
_cell.angle_alpha   90.00
_cell.angle_beta   90.00
_cell.angle_gamma   90.00
#
_symmetry.space_group_name_H-M   'P 1'
#
loop_
_entity.id
_entity.type
_entity.pdbx_description
1 polymer ?
#
loop_
_entity_poly.entity_id
_entity_poly.type
_entity_poly.pdbx_seq_one_letter_code
_entity_poly.pdbx_strand_id
1 'polypeptide(L)'
;MPWWKSKAAMHPTRILTAVPICDGHDSAINTINLEFIRHGIEVIYLGYHRSAKDIVRAAIQEDVVAIGLSTYNGGHIEFFDEVIDRLEKHSLAPPIKLFGGGGGTITHEDAEIMYGRGVDRIFFAGTPLEEMVKYLRAAYCEVVQLPYDFEFAGADQFLSRQLTLAEGQSGCAPKVPEMVLATDKPGHIPKVIGLTGPGGAGKTTLIDEMILRFLRSHPGDERVAILSHDPSIGGSGALLGDRATMIYSQNDRVFMRSVATRGMMGGLSLSTRESLKILIDSNRFEIIFVETVGTGQEAIPFGIEERLVDKAVLVMPPDYGSRLQLQKIAMIDAADVIVVNKSDMRGARTALAEIESRIRTNRKGQSLLCTQANRHRDAGVNELFELLSGSDQLS
;
A
#
# COMPACT_ATOMS: atom_id res chain seq x y z
N MET A 1 -25.28 -5.29 30.61
CA MET A 1 -24.86 -4.18 29.74
C MET A 1 -24.59 -4.70 28.35
N PRO A 2 -25.08 -4.08 27.28
CA PRO A 2 -24.89 -4.59 25.92
C PRO A 2 -23.40 -4.50 25.55
N TRP A 3 -22.86 -5.58 25.00
CA TRP A 3 -21.46 -5.77 24.64
C TRP A 3 -20.87 -4.77 23.61
N TRP A 4 -21.69 -3.93 22.99
CA TRP A 4 -21.27 -2.89 22.06
C TRP A 4 -20.91 -1.53 22.72
N LYS A 5 -21.04 -1.38 24.06
CA LYS A 5 -20.86 -0.08 24.75
C LYS A 5 -19.47 0.20 25.29
N SER A 6 -18.45 -0.62 25.02
CA SER A 6 -17.11 -0.37 25.61
C SER A 6 -15.96 -0.83 24.74
N LYS A 7 -15.92 -0.44 23.46
CA LYS A 7 -14.64 -0.37 22.76
C LYS A 7 -14.62 0.97 22.03
N ALA A 8 -13.84 1.94 22.55
CA ALA A 8 -13.27 2.97 21.72
C ALA A 8 -12.73 2.28 20.47
N ALA A 9 -13.00 2.81 19.29
CA ALA A 9 -12.52 2.22 18.04
C ALA A 9 -11.00 2.14 18.13
N MET A 10 -10.50 0.96 18.49
CA MET A 10 -9.07 0.71 18.58
C MET A 10 -8.57 0.64 17.15
N HIS A 11 -7.61 1.50 16.83
CA HIS A 11 -6.86 1.37 15.58
C HIS A 11 -6.22 -0.02 15.55
N PRO A 12 -6.25 -0.73 14.43
CA PRO A 12 -5.55 -2.00 14.34
C PRO A 12 -4.05 -1.76 14.56
N THR A 13 -3.43 -2.66 15.31
CA THR A 13 -1.98 -2.66 15.45
C THR A 13 -1.36 -2.99 14.11
N ARG A 14 -0.51 -2.11 13.62
CA ARG A 14 0.20 -2.26 12.34
C ARG A 14 1.66 -2.54 12.60
N ILE A 15 2.18 -3.60 12.02
CA ILE A 15 3.60 -3.93 12.04
C ILE A 15 4.12 -4.11 10.61
N LEU A 16 5.39 -3.82 10.42
CA LEU A 16 6.06 -4.12 9.17
C LEU A 16 6.95 -5.34 9.35
N THR A 17 6.94 -6.25 8.38
CA THR A 17 7.86 -7.39 8.35
C THR A 17 8.65 -7.43 7.07
N ALA A 18 9.93 -7.80 7.16
CA ALA A 18 10.84 -7.84 6.02
C ALA A 18 11.97 -8.86 6.22
N VAL A 19 12.57 -9.26 5.09
CA VAL A 19 13.82 -10.02 5.06
C VAL A 19 14.91 -9.10 4.51
N PRO A 20 16.07 -8.99 5.20
CA PRO A 20 17.19 -8.15 4.81
C PRO A 20 17.73 -8.39 3.40
N ILE A 21 18.43 -7.40 2.85
CA ILE A 21 18.98 -7.45 1.48
C ILE A 21 19.94 -8.65 1.25
N CYS A 22 20.62 -9.08 2.30
CA CYS A 22 21.55 -10.20 2.24
C CYS A 22 20.89 -11.58 2.39
N ASP A 23 19.57 -11.64 2.55
CA ASP A 23 18.84 -12.87 2.85
C ASP A 23 17.64 -13.05 1.90
N GLY A 24 17.44 -14.29 1.45
CA GLY A 24 16.31 -14.67 0.59
C GLY A 24 15.37 -15.71 1.22
N HIS A 25 15.53 -16.00 2.53
CA HIS A 25 14.74 -17.00 3.22
C HIS A 25 13.47 -16.39 3.84
N ASP A 26 12.35 -16.54 3.17
CA ASP A 26 11.07 -15.93 3.58
C ASP A 26 10.01 -16.90 4.12
N SER A 27 10.25 -18.22 4.06
CA SER A 27 9.24 -19.20 4.44
C SER A 27 8.83 -19.12 5.91
N ALA A 28 9.78 -18.85 6.81
CA ALA A 28 9.52 -18.73 8.24
C ALA A 28 8.67 -17.48 8.54
N ILE A 29 9.05 -16.33 7.97
CA ILE A 29 8.34 -15.08 8.21
C ILE A 29 6.91 -15.12 7.66
N ASN A 30 6.67 -15.81 6.54
CA ASN A 30 5.34 -15.95 5.97
C ASN A 30 4.41 -16.75 6.93
N THR A 31 4.92 -17.80 7.57
CA THR A 31 4.17 -18.56 8.59
C THR A 31 3.87 -17.70 9.82
N ILE A 32 4.85 -16.93 10.28
CA ILE A 32 4.72 -16.01 11.43
C ILE A 32 3.70 -14.91 11.11
N ASN A 33 3.76 -14.32 9.93
CA ASN A 33 2.82 -13.28 9.48
C ASN A 33 1.38 -13.79 9.50
N LEU A 34 1.12 -15.01 9.01
CA LEU A 34 -0.21 -15.59 9.04
C LEU A 34 -0.75 -15.73 10.46
N GLU A 35 0.10 -16.08 11.43
CA GLU A 35 -0.31 -16.19 12.81
C GLU A 35 -0.60 -14.82 13.43
N PHE A 36 0.20 -13.81 13.15
CA PHE A 36 -0.07 -12.43 13.58
C PHE A 36 -1.41 -11.92 13.04
N ILE A 37 -1.70 -12.17 11.77
CA ILE A 37 -2.96 -11.80 11.13
C ILE A 37 -4.17 -12.47 11.80
N ARG A 38 -4.08 -13.76 12.12
CA ARG A 38 -5.14 -14.49 12.85
C ARG A 38 -5.47 -13.87 14.20
N HIS A 39 -4.50 -13.18 14.79
CA HIS A 39 -4.64 -12.51 16.08
C HIS A 39 -4.95 -11.00 15.98
N GLY A 40 -5.37 -10.52 14.81
CA GLY A 40 -5.88 -9.16 14.63
C GLY A 40 -4.82 -8.10 14.34
N ILE A 41 -3.60 -8.52 13.98
CA ILE A 41 -2.52 -7.60 13.63
C ILE A 41 -2.53 -7.37 12.11
N GLU A 42 -2.43 -6.12 11.67
CA GLU A 42 -2.20 -5.77 10.27
C GLU A 42 -0.70 -5.83 9.98
N VAL A 43 -0.31 -6.69 9.06
CA VAL A 43 1.08 -6.94 8.71
C VAL A 43 1.39 -6.35 7.33
N ILE A 44 2.24 -5.34 7.28
CA ILE A 44 2.82 -4.81 6.05
C ILE A 44 4.04 -5.67 5.72
N TYR A 45 3.91 -6.52 4.71
CA TYR A 45 5.00 -7.39 4.29
C TYR A 45 5.76 -6.78 3.12
N LEU A 46 7.05 -6.51 3.31
CA LEU A 46 7.89 -5.94 2.26
C LEU A 46 8.55 -6.98 1.35
N GLY A 47 8.47 -8.26 1.69
CA GLY A 47 9.20 -9.30 0.97
C GLY A 47 10.67 -9.41 1.43
N TYR A 48 11.48 -9.96 0.56
CA TYR A 48 12.90 -10.23 0.79
C TYR A 48 13.80 -9.25 0.01
N HIS A 49 15.12 -9.29 0.29
CA HIS A 49 16.14 -8.40 -0.29
C HIS A 49 15.85 -6.90 -0.06
N ARG A 50 15.42 -6.54 1.14
CA ARG A 50 15.10 -5.15 1.49
C ARG A 50 16.26 -4.44 2.16
N SER A 51 16.55 -3.23 1.69
CA SER A 51 17.54 -2.36 2.33
C SER A 51 16.98 -1.76 3.63
N ALA A 52 17.85 -1.40 4.57
CA ALA A 52 17.45 -0.70 5.79
C ALA A 52 16.73 0.64 5.46
N LYS A 53 17.16 1.34 4.41
CA LYS A 53 16.51 2.56 3.92
C LYS A 53 15.06 2.31 3.51
N ASP A 54 14.78 1.26 2.75
CA ASP A 54 13.43 0.96 2.26
C ASP A 54 12.52 0.52 3.39
N ILE A 55 13.05 -0.26 4.34
CA ILE A 55 12.33 -0.72 5.52
C ILE A 55 11.89 0.46 6.38
N VAL A 56 12.81 1.37 6.72
CA VAL A 56 12.51 2.51 7.57
C VAL A 56 11.54 3.48 6.90
N ARG A 57 11.72 3.78 5.60
CA ARG A 57 10.80 4.63 4.86
C ARG A 57 9.40 4.02 4.81
N ALA A 58 9.29 2.75 4.49
CA ALA A 58 8.00 2.06 4.47
C ALA A 58 7.35 2.06 5.86
N ALA A 59 8.11 1.82 6.92
CA ALA A 59 7.61 1.83 8.29
C ALA A 59 7.01 3.19 8.68
N ILE A 60 7.65 4.28 8.27
CA ILE A 60 7.14 5.65 8.49
C ILE A 60 5.86 5.90 7.68
N GLN A 61 5.85 5.57 6.39
CA GLN A 61 4.70 5.80 5.50
C GLN A 61 3.49 4.94 5.85
N GLU A 62 3.71 3.77 6.44
CA GLU A 62 2.67 2.86 6.90
C GLU A 62 2.24 3.10 8.36
N ASP A 63 2.88 4.05 9.06
CA ASP A 63 2.62 4.37 10.47
C ASP A 63 2.60 3.10 11.34
N VAL A 64 3.63 2.28 11.24
CA VAL A 64 3.72 1.04 12.01
C VAL A 64 4.26 1.28 13.41
N VAL A 65 3.85 0.46 14.36
CA VAL A 65 4.35 0.54 15.75
C VAL A 65 5.66 -0.23 15.92
N ALA A 66 5.89 -1.24 15.07
CA ALA A 66 7.09 -2.07 15.15
C ALA A 66 7.51 -2.62 13.78
N ILE A 67 8.82 -2.90 13.66
CA ILE A 67 9.44 -3.58 12.52
C ILE A 67 9.90 -4.95 12.99
N GLY A 68 9.52 -6.01 12.26
CA GLY A 68 9.98 -7.38 12.46
C GLY A 68 10.93 -7.81 11.33
N LEU A 69 12.15 -8.19 11.68
CA LEU A 69 13.16 -8.65 10.72
C LEU A 69 13.43 -10.13 10.88
N SER A 70 13.37 -10.85 9.76
CA SER A 70 13.73 -12.27 9.69
C SER A 70 15.08 -12.42 9.00
N THR A 71 16.08 -12.91 9.71
CA THR A 71 17.43 -13.13 9.19
C THR A 71 17.81 -14.60 9.33
N TYR A 72 18.40 -15.17 8.30
CA TYR A 72 18.94 -16.52 8.32
C TYR A 72 20.46 -16.51 8.03
N ASN A 73 20.93 -15.53 7.27
CA ASN A 73 22.34 -15.35 6.95
C ASN A 73 23.03 -14.48 8.03
N GLY A 74 24.37 -14.51 8.10
CA GLY A 74 25.15 -13.62 8.95
C GLY A 74 24.98 -12.13 8.61
N GLY A 75 25.56 -11.24 9.45
CA GLY A 75 25.45 -9.79 9.27
C GLY A 75 24.17 -9.18 9.88
N HIS A 76 23.51 -9.94 10.77
CA HIS A 76 22.28 -9.50 11.44
C HIS A 76 22.55 -8.32 12.39
N ILE A 77 23.66 -8.31 13.14
CA ILE A 77 23.97 -7.21 14.05
C ILE A 77 24.10 -5.90 13.28
N GLU A 78 24.93 -5.87 12.24
CA GLU A 78 25.19 -4.68 11.43
C GLU A 78 23.91 -4.20 10.72
N PHE A 79 23.07 -5.12 10.27
CA PHE A 79 21.82 -4.75 9.60
C PHE A 79 20.81 -4.14 10.58
N PHE A 80 20.65 -4.72 11.77
CA PHE A 80 19.79 -4.16 12.80
C PHE A 80 20.29 -2.79 13.26
N ASP A 81 21.61 -2.64 13.44
CA ASP A 81 22.23 -1.35 13.76
C ASP A 81 21.94 -0.30 12.68
N GLU A 82 22.05 -0.65 11.39
CA GLU A 82 21.72 0.27 10.30
C GLU A 82 20.26 0.71 10.34
N VAL A 83 19.33 -0.19 10.66
CA VAL A 83 17.91 0.15 10.79
C VAL A 83 17.69 1.09 11.97
N ILE A 84 18.31 0.85 13.13
CA ILE A 84 18.23 1.70 14.31
C ILE A 84 18.79 3.10 14.01
N ASP A 85 20.00 3.19 13.45
CA ASP A 85 20.63 4.46 13.09
C ASP A 85 19.79 5.30 12.14
N ARG A 86 19.05 4.64 11.24
CA ARG A 86 18.13 5.31 10.33
C ARG A 86 16.86 5.78 11.03
N LEU A 87 16.27 4.98 11.93
CA LEU A 87 15.10 5.36 12.71
C LEU A 87 15.40 6.58 13.60
N GLU A 88 16.56 6.60 14.26
CA GLU A 88 17.00 7.71 15.12
C GLU A 88 17.09 9.05 14.36
N LYS A 89 17.47 9.04 13.08
CA LYS A 89 17.56 10.26 12.25
C LYS A 89 16.20 10.92 11.99
N HIS A 90 15.09 10.20 12.18
CA HIS A 90 13.75 10.72 11.90
C HIS A 90 13.04 11.33 13.12
N SER A 91 13.64 11.27 14.33
CA SER A 91 13.04 11.82 15.57
C SER A 91 11.58 11.41 15.78
N LEU A 92 11.28 10.12 15.56
CA LEU A 92 9.92 9.58 15.60
C LEU A 92 9.33 9.62 17.01
N ALA A 93 8.09 10.08 17.12
CA ALA A 93 7.35 10.10 18.39
C ALA A 93 5.92 9.53 18.19
N PRO A 94 5.56 8.37 18.76
CA PRO A 94 6.44 7.45 19.50
C PRO A 94 7.49 6.77 18.60
N PRO A 95 8.60 6.27 19.17
CA PRO A 95 9.62 5.56 18.40
C PRO A 95 9.06 4.23 17.87
N ILE A 96 9.39 3.92 16.60
CA ILE A 96 9.08 2.60 16.02
C ILE A 96 9.99 1.56 16.66
N LYS A 97 9.40 0.51 17.19
CA LYS A 97 10.08 -0.58 17.87
C LYS A 97 10.69 -1.57 16.87
N LEU A 98 11.73 -2.31 17.30
CA LEU A 98 12.42 -3.26 16.44
C LEU A 98 12.50 -4.62 17.13
N PHE A 99 12.00 -5.65 16.46
CA PHE A 99 12.14 -7.03 16.89
C PHE A 99 12.60 -7.90 15.73
N GLY A 100 13.03 -9.11 16.01
CA GLY A 100 13.40 -10.02 14.93
C GLY A 100 13.68 -11.43 15.39
N GLY A 101 14.20 -12.21 14.47
CA GLY A 101 14.59 -13.57 14.72
C GLY A 101 15.37 -14.15 13.54
N GLY A 102 15.97 -15.28 13.75
CA GLY A 102 16.73 -15.98 12.73
C GLY A 102 16.68 -17.49 12.93
N GLY A 103 16.88 -18.22 11.85
CA GLY A 103 16.82 -19.69 11.80
C GLY A 103 17.94 -20.43 12.55
N GLY A 104 18.38 -19.93 13.72
CA GLY A 104 19.46 -20.50 14.50
C GLY A 104 20.84 -19.86 14.26
N THR A 105 20.90 -18.80 13.49
CA THR A 105 22.15 -18.05 13.22
C THR A 105 22.42 -16.96 14.25
N ILE A 106 21.37 -16.43 14.92
CA ILE A 106 21.52 -15.45 15.99
C ILE A 106 21.83 -16.20 17.30
N THR A 107 22.98 -15.95 17.87
CA THR A 107 23.37 -16.50 19.17
C THR A 107 22.82 -15.68 20.34
N HIS A 108 22.87 -16.19 21.56
CA HIS A 108 22.49 -15.41 22.74
C HIS A 108 23.42 -14.21 22.95
N GLU A 109 24.71 -14.35 22.62
CA GLU A 109 25.68 -13.24 22.70
C GLU A 109 25.34 -12.13 21.70
N ASP A 110 25.00 -12.50 20.45
CA ASP A 110 24.54 -11.53 19.44
C ASP A 110 23.29 -10.81 19.92
N ALA A 111 22.33 -11.53 20.49
CA ALA A 111 21.09 -10.93 21.00
C ALA A 111 21.34 -9.92 22.13
N GLU A 112 22.27 -10.20 23.04
CA GLU A 112 22.65 -9.25 24.10
C GLU A 112 23.26 -7.95 23.51
N ILE A 113 24.12 -8.06 22.49
CA ILE A 113 24.65 -6.90 21.76
C ILE A 113 23.49 -6.11 21.15
N MET A 114 22.56 -6.78 20.45
CA MET A 114 21.42 -6.16 19.79
C MET A 114 20.46 -5.49 20.77
N TYR A 115 20.21 -6.09 21.95
CA TYR A 115 19.44 -5.46 23.02
C TYR A 115 20.12 -4.20 23.55
N GLY A 116 21.44 -4.22 23.70
CA GLY A 116 22.22 -3.04 24.10
C GLY A 116 22.12 -1.88 23.10
N ARG A 117 21.80 -2.16 21.85
CA ARG A 117 21.60 -1.17 20.78
C ARG A 117 20.15 -0.68 20.65
N GLY A 118 19.19 -1.34 21.32
CA GLY A 118 17.79 -0.91 21.31
C GLY A 118 16.82 -1.82 20.57
N VAL A 119 17.26 -3.05 20.24
CA VAL A 119 16.32 -4.10 19.77
C VAL A 119 15.45 -4.56 20.93
N ASP A 120 14.12 -4.58 20.74
CA ASP A 120 13.20 -4.94 21.83
C ASP A 120 13.16 -6.44 22.11
N ARG A 121 13.20 -7.27 21.05
CA ARG A 121 13.10 -8.73 21.20
C ARG A 121 13.74 -9.47 20.03
N ILE A 122 14.48 -10.53 20.37
CA ILE A 122 14.93 -11.57 19.44
C ILE A 122 14.19 -12.87 19.77
N PHE A 123 13.56 -13.46 18.75
CA PHE A 123 12.93 -14.77 18.83
C PHE A 123 13.90 -15.81 18.25
N PHE A 124 14.34 -16.71 19.11
CA PHE A 124 15.27 -17.77 18.70
C PHE A 124 14.55 -18.91 17.96
N ALA A 125 15.30 -19.69 17.24
CA ALA A 125 14.78 -20.90 16.58
C ALA A 125 14.06 -21.80 17.60
N GLY A 126 12.85 -22.25 17.23
CA GLY A 126 12.02 -23.07 18.11
C GLY A 126 11.11 -22.27 19.05
N THR A 127 11.16 -20.93 19.08
CA THR A 127 10.17 -20.14 19.83
C THR A 127 8.76 -20.44 19.32
N PRO A 128 7.80 -20.85 20.19
CA PRO A 128 6.42 -21.10 19.79
C PRO A 128 5.75 -19.83 19.21
N LEU A 129 4.96 -20.01 18.15
CA LEU A 129 4.23 -18.88 17.53
C LEU A 129 3.30 -18.16 18.52
N GLU A 130 2.68 -18.91 19.43
CA GLU A 130 1.81 -18.34 20.47
C GLU A 130 2.58 -17.40 21.41
N GLU A 131 3.83 -17.71 21.73
CA GLU A 131 4.70 -16.84 22.54
C GLU A 131 5.03 -15.54 21.79
N MET A 132 5.33 -15.63 20.49
CA MET A 132 5.56 -14.45 19.64
C MET A 132 4.33 -13.56 19.63
N VAL A 133 3.15 -14.11 19.39
CA VAL A 133 1.88 -13.37 19.39
C VAL A 133 1.61 -12.73 20.76
N LYS A 134 1.80 -13.49 21.84
CA LYS A 134 1.60 -12.97 23.20
C LYS A 134 2.50 -11.78 23.48
N TYR A 135 3.76 -11.86 23.08
CA TYR A 135 4.70 -10.76 23.21
C TYR A 135 4.24 -9.53 22.41
N LEU A 136 3.96 -9.68 21.12
CA LEU A 136 3.56 -8.56 20.28
C LEU A 136 2.30 -7.86 20.81
N ARG A 137 1.32 -8.64 21.27
CA ARG A 137 0.09 -8.08 21.84
C ARG A 137 0.37 -7.28 23.10
N ALA A 138 1.17 -7.80 24.03
CA ALA A 138 1.51 -7.12 25.25
C ALA A 138 2.39 -5.88 25.02
N ALA A 139 3.38 -5.99 24.11
CA ALA A 139 4.35 -4.92 23.88
C ALA A 139 3.83 -3.82 22.95
N TYR A 140 2.98 -4.14 21.96
CA TYR A 140 2.66 -3.23 20.85
C TYR A 140 1.16 -2.95 20.69
N CYS A 141 0.25 -3.85 21.13
CA CYS A 141 -1.19 -3.62 20.97
C CYS A 141 -1.81 -2.85 22.13
N GLU A 142 -1.22 -2.90 23.31
CA GLU A 142 -1.70 -2.21 24.53
C GLU A 142 -1.14 -0.80 24.68
N VAL A 143 -0.15 -0.42 23.86
CA VAL A 143 0.44 0.92 23.87
C VAL A 143 -0.49 1.89 23.15
N VAL A 144 -1.61 2.17 23.80
CA VAL A 144 -2.61 3.12 23.31
C VAL A 144 -2.18 4.54 23.67
N GLN A 145 -2.15 5.40 22.61
CA GLN A 145 -2.32 6.84 22.74
C GLN A 145 -1.33 7.59 23.65
N LEU A 146 -0.06 7.55 23.28
CA LEU A 146 0.80 8.66 23.70
C LEU A 146 0.36 9.92 22.91
N PRO A 147 0.28 11.09 23.56
CA PRO A 147 0.02 12.33 22.86
C PRO A 147 1.06 12.50 21.76
N TYR A 148 0.59 12.63 20.52
CA TYR A 148 1.44 12.77 19.37
C TYR A 148 2.01 14.19 19.35
N ASP A 149 3.31 14.32 19.43
CA ASP A 149 3.97 15.61 19.27
C ASP A 149 4.15 15.90 17.78
N PHE A 150 3.27 16.72 17.24
CA PHE A 150 3.27 17.08 15.83
C PHE A 150 4.38 18.09 15.47
N GLU A 151 5.00 18.76 16.44
CA GLU A 151 6.02 19.78 16.16
C GLU A 151 7.31 19.19 15.58
N PHE A 152 7.60 17.92 15.86
CA PHE A 152 8.82 17.23 15.43
C PHE A 152 8.60 16.17 14.37
N ALA A 153 7.38 15.91 13.94
CA ALA A 153 7.09 14.88 12.97
C ALA A 153 7.54 15.29 11.56
N GLY A 154 8.27 14.44 10.87
CA GLY A 154 8.52 14.59 9.45
C GLY A 154 7.21 14.56 8.66
N ALA A 155 7.18 15.23 7.51
CA ALA A 155 5.97 15.42 6.73
C ALA A 155 5.27 14.11 6.30
N ASP A 156 6.01 13.04 5.98
CA ASP A 156 5.44 11.73 5.64
C ASP A 156 4.92 11.02 6.89
N GLN A 157 5.58 11.16 8.04
CA GLN A 157 5.12 10.62 9.31
C GLN A 157 3.80 11.28 9.74
N PHE A 158 3.71 12.60 9.64
CA PHE A 158 2.49 13.32 9.95
C PHE A 158 1.33 12.85 9.06
N LEU A 159 1.56 12.75 7.75
CA LEU A 159 0.56 12.33 6.79
C LEU A 159 0.08 10.89 7.06
N SER A 160 1.01 9.96 7.28
CA SER A 160 0.67 8.55 7.57
C SER A 160 -0.12 8.42 8.87
N ARG A 161 0.18 9.23 9.88
CA ARG A 161 -0.58 9.27 11.13
C ARG A 161 -2.00 9.77 10.93
N GLN A 162 -2.20 10.81 10.13
CA GLN A 162 -3.55 11.29 9.79
C GLN A 162 -4.38 10.21 9.10
N LEU A 163 -3.76 9.46 8.18
CA LEU A 163 -4.41 8.33 7.52
C LEU A 163 -4.81 7.23 8.51
N THR A 164 -3.93 6.89 9.45
CA THR A 164 -4.24 5.90 10.51
C THR A 164 -5.42 6.37 11.38
N LEU A 165 -5.45 7.64 11.76
CA LEU A 165 -6.55 8.20 12.53
C LEU A 165 -7.89 8.16 11.74
N ALA A 166 -7.87 8.46 10.45
CA ALA A 166 -9.04 8.35 9.58
C ALA A 166 -9.55 6.91 9.45
N GLU A 167 -8.66 5.92 9.44
CA GLU A 167 -9.02 4.50 9.41
C GLU A 167 -9.71 4.01 10.70
N GLY A 168 -9.44 4.64 11.84
CA GLY A 168 -10.00 4.26 13.16
C GLY A 168 -11.31 4.94 13.50
N GLN A 169 -11.62 6.05 12.87
CA GLN A 169 -12.81 6.85 13.15
C GLN A 169 -13.80 6.75 11.98
N SER A 170 -14.86 5.98 12.14
CA SER A 170 -15.99 6.05 11.21
C SER A 170 -16.62 7.45 11.27
N GLY A 171 -16.15 8.37 10.43
CA GLY A 171 -16.85 9.61 10.13
C GLY A 171 -16.35 10.92 10.77
N CYS A 172 -15.17 10.95 11.40
CA CYS A 172 -14.63 12.22 11.88
C CYS A 172 -13.12 12.30 11.64
N ALA A 173 -12.71 12.99 10.59
CA ALA A 173 -11.29 13.29 10.39
C ALA A 173 -10.79 14.24 11.48
N PRO A 174 -9.61 13.99 12.05
CA PRO A 174 -8.96 15.01 12.87
C PRO A 174 -8.68 16.24 11.99
N LYS A 175 -8.95 17.43 12.52
CA LYS A 175 -8.60 18.67 11.82
C LYS A 175 -7.07 18.71 11.65
N VAL A 176 -6.61 18.75 10.41
CA VAL A 176 -5.20 18.93 10.09
C VAL A 176 -4.80 20.33 10.57
N PRO A 177 -3.79 20.49 11.43
CA PRO A 177 -3.31 21.81 11.79
C PRO A 177 -2.81 22.57 10.56
N GLU A 178 -3.24 23.81 10.37
CA GLU A 178 -2.83 24.67 9.23
C GLU A 178 -1.31 24.80 9.09
N MET A 179 -0.58 24.66 10.18
CA MET A 179 0.87 24.83 10.22
C MET A 179 1.65 23.73 9.48
N VAL A 180 1.05 22.56 9.25
CA VAL A 180 1.72 21.43 8.54
C VAL A 180 1.38 21.42 7.06
N LEU A 181 0.39 22.20 6.65
CA LEU A 181 -0.04 22.37 5.27
C LEU A 181 0.72 23.46 4.51
N ALA A 182 1.77 24.04 5.09
CA ALA A 182 2.63 24.99 4.40
C ALA A 182 3.35 24.24 3.25
N THR A 183 2.75 24.32 2.07
CA THR A 183 3.24 23.72 0.84
C THR A 183 3.82 24.79 -0.04
N ASP A 184 4.89 24.44 -0.77
CA ASP A 184 5.51 25.34 -1.76
C ASP A 184 4.60 25.63 -2.97
N LYS A 185 3.45 24.94 -3.06
CA LYS A 185 2.49 25.04 -4.17
C LYS A 185 1.04 25.23 -3.68
N PRO A 186 0.68 26.35 -3.09
CA PRO A 186 -0.69 26.58 -2.64
C PRO A 186 -1.68 26.55 -3.82
N GLY A 187 -2.75 25.76 -3.70
CA GLY A 187 -3.81 25.66 -4.71
C GLY A 187 -3.59 24.60 -5.79
N HIS A 188 -2.53 23.79 -5.71
CA HIS A 188 -2.35 22.64 -6.59
C HIS A 188 -3.30 21.50 -6.18
N ILE A 189 -4.14 21.04 -7.10
CA ILE A 189 -5.04 19.91 -6.90
C ILE A 189 -4.46 18.72 -7.66
N PRO A 190 -4.07 17.63 -6.97
CA PRO A 190 -3.54 16.44 -7.62
C PRO A 190 -4.60 15.74 -8.46
N LYS A 191 -4.18 15.05 -9.52
CA LYS A 191 -5.07 14.13 -10.25
C LYS A 191 -5.23 12.84 -9.47
N VAL A 192 -6.48 12.43 -9.25
CA VAL A 192 -6.81 11.17 -8.58
C VAL A 192 -7.20 10.13 -9.63
N ILE A 193 -6.42 9.06 -9.73
CA ILE A 193 -6.59 8.00 -10.72
C ILE A 193 -6.90 6.69 -10.00
N GLY A 194 -8.08 6.14 -10.24
CA GLY A 194 -8.52 4.88 -9.65
C GLY A 194 -8.30 3.71 -10.61
N LEU A 195 -7.60 2.66 -10.15
CA LEU A 195 -7.44 1.41 -10.87
C LEU A 195 -8.27 0.31 -10.23
N THR A 196 -9.08 -0.35 -11.04
CA THR A 196 -9.91 -1.46 -10.61
C THR A 196 -9.85 -2.60 -11.61
N GLY A 197 -10.34 -3.76 -11.23
CA GLY A 197 -10.33 -4.96 -12.08
C GLY A 197 -10.08 -6.23 -11.28
N PRO A 198 -10.20 -7.41 -11.92
CA PRO A 198 -10.09 -8.68 -11.22
C PRO A 198 -8.70 -8.93 -10.63
N GLY A 199 -8.64 -9.87 -9.70
CA GLY A 199 -7.38 -10.39 -9.16
C GLY A 199 -6.50 -10.92 -10.29
N GLY A 200 -5.20 -10.65 -10.22
CA GLY A 200 -4.25 -11.06 -11.23
C GLY A 200 -4.30 -10.29 -12.56
N ALA A 201 -5.14 -9.26 -12.72
CA ALA A 201 -5.15 -8.42 -13.92
C ALA A 201 -3.84 -7.61 -14.12
N GLY A 202 -3.05 -7.43 -13.06
CA GLY A 202 -1.79 -6.69 -13.09
C GLY A 202 -1.94 -5.20 -12.79
N LYS A 203 -2.93 -4.82 -11.99
CA LYS A 203 -3.15 -3.44 -11.54
C LYS A 203 -1.92 -2.86 -10.85
N THR A 204 -1.41 -3.55 -9.82
CA THR A 204 -0.23 -3.16 -9.05
C THR A 204 1.01 -2.98 -9.94
N THR A 205 1.25 -3.92 -10.88
CA THR A 205 2.35 -3.82 -11.85
C THR A 205 2.17 -2.63 -12.79
N LEU A 206 0.94 -2.36 -13.22
CA LEU A 206 0.63 -1.23 -14.09
C LEU A 206 0.85 0.11 -13.37
N ILE A 207 0.46 0.22 -12.10
CA ILE A 207 0.74 1.40 -11.27
C ILE A 207 2.25 1.60 -11.15
N ASP A 208 3.02 0.54 -10.84
CA ASP A 208 4.47 0.63 -10.68
C ASP A 208 5.14 1.12 -11.98
N GLU A 209 4.69 0.65 -13.13
CA GLU A 209 5.15 1.12 -14.44
C GLU A 209 4.72 2.57 -14.75
N MET A 210 3.55 3.02 -14.33
CA MET A 210 3.14 4.43 -14.46
C MET A 210 3.98 5.33 -13.54
N ILE A 211 4.33 4.88 -12.35
CA ILE A 211 5.26 5.59 -11.46
C ILE A 211 6.63 5.73 -12.12
N LEU A 212 7.13 4.70 -12.79
CA LEU A 212 8.39 4.81 -13.56
C LEU A 212 8.31 5.93 -14.61
N ARG A 213 7.18 6.06 -15.34
CA ARG A 213 7.00 7.15 -16.32
C ARG A 213 6.94 8.50 -15.63
N PHE A 214 6.19 8.58 -14.52
CA PHE A 214 6.13 9.80 -13.72
C PHE A 214 7.52 10.25 -13.27
N LEU A 215 8.32 9.36 -12.68
CA LEU A 215 9.65 9.67 -12.21
C LEU A 215 10.62 10.12 -13.33
N ARG A 216 10.40 9.64 -14.55
CA ARG A 216 11.19 10.02 -15.73
C ARG A 216 10.74 11.34 -16.36
N SER A 217 9.44 11.60 -16.41
CA SER A 217 8.88 12.82 -16.98
C SER A 217 8.96 14.02 -16.04
N HIS A 218 9.11 13.79 -14.75
CA HIS A 218 9.23 14.83 -13.72
C HIS A 218 10.59 14.68 -13.03
N PRO A 219 11.66 15.32 -13.53
CA PRO A 219 13.01 15.17 -12.98
C PRO A 219 13.25 15.96 -11.68
N GLY A 220 12.31 16.82 -11.27
CA GLY A 220 12.38 17.61 -10.03
C GLY A 220 11.94 16.84 -8.78
N ASP A 221 11.40 17.57 -7.81
CA ASP A 221 10.97 17.05 -6.52
C ASP A 221 9.48 16.69 -6.47
N GLU A 222 8.83 16.67 -7.65
CA GLU A 222 7.42 16.29 -7.77
C GLU A 222 7.18 14.88 -7.22
N ARG A 223 6.09 14.74 -6.48
CA ARG A 223 5.76 13.51 -5.76
C ARG A 223 4.48 12.86 -6.26
N VAL A 224 4.40 11.56 -6.09
CA VAL A 224 3.21 10.75 -6.36
C VAL A 224 2.81 9.97 -5.11
N ALA A 225 1.48 9.81 -4.90
CA ALA A 225 0.96 8.96 -3.84
C ALA A 225 0.27 7.71 -4.40
N ILE A 226 0.28 6.65 -3.60
CA ILE A 226 -0.42 5.40 -3.85
C ILE A 226 -1.25 5.08 -2.61
N LEU A 227 -2.55 4.86 -2.79
CA LEU A 227 -3.45 4.30 -1.79
C LEU A 227 -3.87 2.92 -2.28
N SER A 228 -3.24 1.86 -1.76
CA SER A 228 -3.50 0.48 -2.17
C SER A 228 -4.39 -0.24 -1.19
N HIS A 229 -5.36 -1.03 -1.69
CA HIS A 229 -6.30 -1.76 -0.85
C HIS A 229 -6.07 -3.26 -0.98
N ASP A 230 -5.83 -3.89 0.18
CA ASP A 230 -5.68 -5.33 0.34
C ASP A 230 -6.93 -5.97 0.98
N PRO A 231 -7.29 -7.20 0.59
CA PRO A 231 -8.44 -7.88 1.16
C PRO A 231 -8.20 -8.26 2.61
N SER A 232 -9.21 -8.07 3.45
CA SER A 232 -9.20 -8.58 4.81
C SER A 232 -10.60 -8.91 5.30
N ILE A 233 -10.68 -9.83 6.27
CA ILE A 233 -11.94 -10.21 6.89
C ILE A 233 -12.16 -9.34 8.12
N GLY A 234 -13.38 -8.83 8.30
CA GLY A 234 -13.71 -8.03 9.48
C GLY A 234 -13.45 -8.80 10.78
N GLY A 235 -12.74 -8.18 11.72
CA GLY A 235 -12.39 -8.75 13.02
C GLY A 235 -11.10 -9.58 13.07
N SER A 236 -10.45 -9.84 11.93
CA SER A 236 -9.08 -10.36 11.83
C SER A 236 -8.11 -9.26 11.44
N GLY A 237 -6.79 -9.54 11.47
CA GLY A 237 -5.78 -8.71 10.87
C GLY A 237 -5.81 -8.77 9.33
N ALA A 238 -4.82 -8.19 8.71
CA ALA A 238 -4.66 -8.19 7.26
C ALA A 238 -3.21 -8.43 6.86
N LEU A 239 -3.00 -9.09 5.73
CA LEU A 239 -1.74 -9.07 5.01
C LEU A 239 -1.79 -7.95 3.98
N LEU A 240 -0.92 -6.95 4.12
CA LEU A 240 -0.80 -5.82 3.23
C LEU A 240 0.48 -6.02 2.40
N GLY A 241 0.33 -6.63 1.22
CA GLY A 241 1.44 -7.21 0.47
C GLY A 241 1.80 -6.49 -0.83
N ASP A 242 1.00 -5.55 -1.32
CA ASP A 242 1.20 -4.92 -2.62
C ASP A 242 2.56 -4.22 -2.72
N ARG A 243 3.01 -3.60 -1.62
CA ARG A 243 4.32 -2.94 -1.54
C ARG A 243 5.49 -3.89 -1.83
N ALA A 244 5.36 -5.19 -1.51
CA ALA A 244 6.40 -6.18 -1.78
C ALA A 244 6.66 -6.39 -3.27
N THR A 245 5.67 -6.15 -4.12
CA THR A 245 5.73 -6.38 -5.56
C THR A 245 6.11 -5.14 -6.36
N MET A 246 6.06 -3.95 -5.75
CA MET A 246 6.35 -2.67 -6.40
C MET A 246 7.82 -2.27 -6.21
N ILE A 247 8.51 -2.00 -7.32
CA ILE A 247 9.91 -1.59 -7.33
C ILE A 247 10.03 -0.09 -7.07
N TYR A 248 9.21 0.70 -7.76
CA TYR A 248 9.32 2.16 -7.74
C TYR A 248 8.63 2.81 -6.54
N SER A 249 7.80 2.07 -5.79
CA SER A 249 7.29 2.51 -4.49
C SER A 249 8.39 2.80 -3.47
N GLN A 250 9.62 2.34 -3.73
CA GLN A 250 10.79 2.57 -2.89
C GLN A 250 11.56 3.87 -3.23
N ASN A 251 11.10 4.64 -4.21
CA ASN A 251 11.69 5.94 -4.52
C ASN A 251 11.26 6.99 -3.47
N ASP A 252 12.15 7.92 -3.11
CA ASP A 252 11.89 8.94 -2.07
C ASP A 252 10.75 9.91 -2.46
N ARG A 253 10.43 10.03 -3.75
CA ARG A 253 9.33 10.84 -4.28
C ARG A 253 7.99 10.09 -4.30
N VAL A 254 7.96 8.84 -3.85
CA VAL A 254 6.74 8.03 -3.80
C VAL A 254 6.29 7.86 -2.36
N PHE A 255 5.08 8.30 -2.07
CA PHE A 255 4.39 7.99 -0.83
C PHE A 255 3.43 6.82 -1.09
N MET A 256 3.48 5.78 -0.27
CA MET A 256 2.54 4.67 -0.41
C MET A 256 1.91 4.35 0.94
N ARG A 257 0.60 4.13 0.93
CA ARG A 257 -0.17 3.65 2.07
C ARG A 257 -0.99 2.44 1.67
N SER A 258 -0.82 1.36 2.42
CA SER A 258 -1.62 0.14 2.29
C SER A 258 -2.79 0.18 3.26
N VAL A 259 -3.99 -0.17 2.80
CA VAL A 259 -5.23 -0.11 3.57
C VAL A 259 -5.96 -1.45 3.48
N ALA A 260 -6.39 -1.97 4.63
CA ALA A 260 -7.21 -3.17 4.70
C ALA A 260 -8.69 -2.86 4.44
N THR A 261 -9.38 -3.68 3.63
CA THR A 261 -10.81 -3.49 3.37
C THR A 261 -11.70 -3.86 4.55
N ARG A 262 -11.22 -4.64 5.51
CA ARG A 262 -11.92 -5.07 6.74
C ARG A 262 -13.31 -5.64 6.48
N GLY A 263 -13.43 -6.45 5.42
CA GLY A 263 -14.67 -7.12 5.03
C GLY A 263 -15.64 -6.25 4.25
N MET A 264 -15.24 -5.03 3.89
CA MET A 264 -16.10 -4.19 3.04
C MET A 264 -16.15 -4.72 1.60
N MET A 265 -17.34 -4.76 1.07
CA MET A 265 -17.58 -5.08 -0.33
C MET A 265 -17.22 -3.87 -1.20
N GLY A 266 -16.84 -4.13 -2.47
CA GLY A 266 -16.53 -3.06 -3.41
C GLY A 266 -15.06 -2.76 -3.57
N GLY A 267 -14.17 -3.46 -2.85
CA GLY A 267 -12.72 -3.37 -3.03
C GLY A 267 -12.04 -2.13 -2.47
N LEU A 268 -12.77 -1.30 -1.72
CA LEU A 268 -12.26 -0.13 -1.02
C LEU A 268 -12.57 -0.23 0.48
N SER A 269 -11.84 0.53 1.29
CA SER A 269 -12.13 0.73 2.72
C SER A 269 -13.17 1.83 2.93
N LEU A 270 -13.87 1.80 4.07
CA LEU A 270 -14.76 2.89 4.49
C LEU A 270 -14.03 4.23 4.64
N SER A 271 -12.75 4.19 5.00
CA SER A 271 -11.91 5.38 5.18
C SER A 271 -11.37 5.96 3.87
N THR A 272 -11.58 5.31 2.72
CA THR A 272 -10.96 5.70 1.44
C THR A 272 -11.25 7.15 1.07
N ARG A 273 -12.51 7.60 1.21
CA ARG A 273 -12.90 8.99 0.91
C ARG A 273 -12.13 10.00 1.77
N GLU A 274 -12.03 9.73 3.06
CA GLU A 274 -11.34 10.59 4.00
C GLU A 274 -9.82 10.56 3.79
N SER A 275 -9.27 9.37 3.52
CA SER A 275 -7.86 9.21 3.17
C SER A 275 -7.49 9.99 1.92
N LEU A 276 -8.34 9.95 0.89
CA LEU A 276 -8.13 10.75 -0.32
C LEU A 276 -8.16 12.24 -0.02
N LYS A 277 -9.12 12.69 0.78
CA LYS A 277 -9.19 14.10 1.19
C LYS A 277 -7.91 14.55 1.91
N ILE A 278 -7.40 13.76 2.85
CA ILE A 278 -6.14 14.04 3.55
C ILE A 278 -4.96 14.13 2.56
N LEU A 279 -4.87 13.21 1.60
CA LEU A 279 -3.82 13.21 0.59
C LEU A 279 -3.92 14.44 -0.34
N ILE A 280 -5.13 14.81 -0.77
CA ILE A 280 -5.39 15.98 -1.61
C ILE A 280 -5.06 17.26 -0.84
N ASP A 281 -5.60 17.43 0.36
CA ASP A 281 -5.42 18.61 1.20
C ASP A 281 -3.95 18.81 1.63
N SER A 282 -3.14 17.74 1.59
CA SER A 282 -1.70 17.84 1.84
C SER A 282 -0.96 18.68 0.78
N ASN A 283 -1.52 18.85 -0.43
CA ASN A 283 -0.93 19.56 -1.58
C ASN A 283 0.51 19.11 -1.92
N ARG A 284 0.86 17.85 -1.67
CA ARG A 284 2.22 17.32 -1.80
C ARG A 284 2.44 16.46 -3.03
N PHE A 285 1.36 16.11 -3.75
CA PHE A 285 1.39 15.13 -4.82
C PHE A 285 0.83 15.72 -6.11
N GLU A 286 1.41 15.34 -7.23
CA GLU A 286 0.91 15.67 -8.58
C GLU A 286 -0.19 14.66 -9.00
N ILE A 287 0.02 13.38 -8.64
CA ILE A 287 -0.89 12.29 -8.95
C ILE A 287 -1.10 11.42 -7.69
N ILE A 288 -2.33 10.99 -7.48
CA ILE A 288 -2.70 10.01 -6.46
C ILE A 288 -3.30 8.80 -7.18
N PHE A 289 -2.64 7.64 -7.08
CA PHE A 289 -3.18 6.38 -7.56
C PHE A 289 -3.97 5.70 -6.44
N VAL A 290 -5.16 5.20 -6.77
CA VAL A 290 -5.99 4.40 -5.87
C VAL A 290 -6.16 3.02 -6.48
N GLU A 291 -5.64 1.99 -5.83
CA GLU A 291 -5.81 0.61 -6.25
C GLU A 291 -6.91 -0.08 -5.43
N THR A 292 -7.85 -0.73 -6.11
CA THR A 292 -8.86 -1.56 -5.44
C THR A 292 -8.37 -2.99 -5.29
N VAL A 293 -8.88 -3.69 -4.29
CA VAL A 293 -8.78 -5.15 -4.27
C VAL A 293 -9.33 -5.71 -5.58
N GLY A 294 -8.79 -6.82 -6.05
CA GLY A 294 -9.30 -7.56 -7.20
C GLY A 294 -10.69 -8.11 -6.90
N THR A 295 -11.68 -7.22 -6.93
CA THR A 295 -13.09 -7.57 -6.70
C THR A 295 -13.67 -8.35 -7.87
N GLY A 296 -14.64 -9.21 -7.57
CA GLY A 296 -15.50 -9.77 -8.58
C GLY A 296 -16.31 -8.69 -9.30
N GLN A 297 -17.10 -9.11 -10.22
CA GLN A 297 -17.73 -8.35 -11.31
C GLN A 297 -18.86 -7.37 -10.89
N GLU A 298 -19.11 -7.16 -9.59
CA GLU A 298 -20.38 -6.58 -9.11
C GLU A 298 -20.28 -5.18 -8.49
N ALA A 299 -19.08 -4.62 -8.38
CA ALA A 299 -18.88 -3.35 -7.68
C ALA A 299 -18.39 -2.23 -8.57
N ILE A 300 -18.94 -1.04 -8.41
CA ILE A 300 -18.46 0.21 -8.99
C ILE A 300 -17.75 0.98 -7.85
N PRO A 301 -16.46 0.69 -7.62
CA PRO A 301 -15.80 1.14 -6.39
C PRO A 301 -15.65 2.66 -6.30
N PHE A 302 -15.56 3.34 -7.44
CA PHE A 302 -15.30 4.78 -7.47
C PHE A 302 -16.56 5.64 -7.60
N GLY A 303 -17.75 5.03 -7.56
CA GLY A 303 -19.02 5.73 -7.71
C GLY A 303 -19.32 6.16 -9.15
N ILE A 304 -20.54 6.60 -9.41
CA ILE A 304 -21.00 7.14 -10.70
C ILE A 304 -21.35 8.62 -10.56
N GLU A 305 -22.17 8.98 -9.60
CA GLU A 305 -22.63 10.36 -9.38
C GLU A 305 -21.66 11.14 -8.47
N GLU A 306 -21.30 10.57 -7.32
CA GLU A 306 -20.29 11.13 -6.42
C GLU A 306 -18.96 10.38 -6.61
N ARG A 307 -18.23 10.74 -7.64
CA ARG A 307 -16.96 10.08 -7.98
C ARG A 307 -15.88 10.38 -6.96
N LEU A 308 -15.15 9.33 -6.58
CA LEU A 308 -13.98 9.42 -5.70
C LEU A 308 -12.69 9.76 -6.46
N VAL A 309 -12.71 9.62 -7.79
CA VAL A 309 -11.53 9.75 -8.64
C VAL A 309 -11.84 10.56 -9.90
N ASP A 310 -10.86 11.25 -10.44
CA ASP A 310 -10.99 12.02 -11.69
C ASP A 310 -11.08 11.10 -12.90
N LYS A 311 -10.31 10.00 -12.88
CA LYS A 311 -10.31 8.96 -13.92
C LYS A 311 -10.39 7.58 -13.30
N ALA A 312 -11.35 6.79 -13.77
CA ALA A 312 -11.51 5.38 -13.41
C ALA A 312 -10.96 4.49 -14.53
N VAL A 313 -9.97 3.67 -14.22
CA VAL A 313 -9.30 2.74 -15.13
C VAL A 313 -9.70 1.32 -14.77
N LEU A 314 -10.34 0.60 -15.70
CA LEU A 314 -10.62 -0.83 -15.56
C LEU A 314 -9.50 -1.63 -16.21
N VAL A 315 -8.76 -2.39 -15.43
CA VAL A 315 -7.68 -3.26 -15.91
C VAL A 315 -8.17 -4.70 -16.00
N MET A 316 -8.05 -5.31 -17.17
CA MET A 316 -8.55 -6.66 -17.45
C MET A 316 -7.46 -7.53 -18.09
N PRO A 317 -7.32 -8.80 -17.70
CA PRO A 317 -6.52 -9.75 -18.46
C PRO A 317 -7.30 -10.29 -19.66
N PRO A 318 -6.64 -10.84 -20.70
CA PRO A 318 -7.29 -11.31 -21.93
C PRO A 318 -8.30 -12.43 -21.75
N ASP A 319 -8.12 -13.27 -20.75
CA ASP A 319 -9.00 -14.41 -20.43
C ASP A 319 -10.34 -14.00 -19.79
N TYR A 320 -10.43 -12.74 -19.36
CA TYR A 320 -11.69 -12.14 -18.88
C TYR A 320 -12.60 -11.63 -19.98
N GLY A 321 -12.15 -11.70 -21.25
CA GLY A 321 -12.86 -11.20 -22.42
C GLY A 321 -13.97 -12.09 -22.97
N SER A 322 -14.34 -13.22 -22.35
CA SER A 322 -15.44 -14.02 -22.87
C SER A 322 -16.78 -13.26 -22.77
N ARG A 323 -17.58 -13.33 -23.81
CA ARG A 323 -18.86 -12.59 -23.96
C ARG A 323 -19.81 -12.74 -22.76
N LEU A 324 -19.82 -13.93 -22.14
CA LEU A 324 -20.63 -14.22 -20.95
C LEU A 324 -20.11 -13.53 -19.70
N GLN A 325 -18.80 -13.31 -19.60
CA GLN A 325 -18.17 -12.61 -18.47
C GLN A 325 -18.29 -11.09 -18.64
N LEU A 326 -18.13 -10.57 -19.85
CA LEU A 326 -18.28 -9.14 -20.14
C LEU A 326 -19.70 -8.61 -19.86
N GLN A 327 -20.73 -9.43 -20.06
CA GLN A 327 -22.11 -9.06 -19.74
C GLN A 327 -22.35 -8.84 -18.24
N LYS A 328 -21.50 -9.40 -17.38
CA LYS A 328 -21.59 -9.25 -15.92
C LYS A 328 -20.76 -8.10 -15.35
N ILE A 329 -19.95 -7.43 -16.18
CA ILE A 329 -19.04 -6.38 -15.68
C ILE A 329 -19.70 -5.00 -15.85
N ALA A 330 -20.50 -4.60 -14.85
CA ALA A 330 -21.03 -3.23 -14.76
C ALA A 330 -19.92 -2.15 -14.78
N MET A 331 -18.70 -2.53 -14.42
CA MET A 331 -17.54 -1.62 -14.36
C MET A 331 -17.07 -1.14 -15.73
N ILE A 332 -17.29 -1.92 -16.82
CA ILE A 332 -17.01 -1.45 -18.18
C ILE A 332 -17.81 -0.18 -18.48
N ASP A 333 -19.06 -0.14 -18.01
CA ASP A 333 -19.95 0.98 -18.30
C ASP A 333 -19.62 2.23 -17.44
N ALA A 334 -18.91 2.04 -16.32
CA ALA A 334 -18.53 3.11 -15.40
C ALA A 334 -17.09 3.64 -15.57
N ALA A 335 -16.22 2.86 -16.21
CA ALA A 335 -14.83 3.25 -16.43
C ALA A 335 -14.69 4.34 -17.50
N ASP A 336 -13.70 5.21 -17.36
CA ASP A 336 -13.29 6.17 -18.38
C ASP A 336 -12.33 5.54 -19.38
N VAL A 337 -11.44 4.68 -18.85
CA VAL A 337 -10.42 3.98 -19.62
C VAL A 337 -10.50 2.48 -19.32
N ILE A 338 -10.48 1.67 -20.36
CA ILE A 338 -10.40 0.23 -20.26
C ILE A 338 -9.07 -0.22 -20.79
N VAL A 339 -8.36 -1.01 -20.01
CA VAL A 339 -7.04 -1.52 -20.32
C VAL A 339 -7.08 -3.03 -20.40
N VAL A 340 -6.79 -3.58 -21.57
CA VAL A 340 -6.49 -5.00 -21.75
C VAL A 340 -4.99 -5.19 -21.48
N ASN A 341 -4.66 -5.54 -20.24
CA ASN A 341 -3.28 -5.81 -19.84
C ASN A 341 -2.88 -7.25 -20.21
N LYS A 342 -1.57 -7.57 -20.19
CA LYS A 342 -1.02 -8.85 -20.63
C LYS A 342 -1.38 -9.15 -22.08
N SER A 343 -1.25 -8.14 -22.93
CA SER A 343 -1.64 -8.21 -24.36
C SER A 343 -0.81 -9.18 -25.20
N ASP A 344 0.27 -9.72 -24.64
CA ASP A 344 1.08 -10.82 -25.18
C ASP A 344 0.40 -12.20 -25.02
N MET A 345 -0.60 -12.32 -24.17
CA MET A 345 -1.30 -13.58 -23.93
C MET A 345 -2.27 -13.91 -25.08
N ARG A 346 -2.46 -15.21 -25.27
CA ARG A 346 -3.45 -15.73 -26.22
C ARG A 346 -4.85 -15.23 -25.86
N GLY A 347 -5.58 -14.73 -26.84
CA GLY A 347 -6.94 -14.21 -26.63
C GLY A 347 -7.04 -12.68 -26.53
N ALA A 348 -5.94 -11.95 -26.39
CA ALA A 348 -5.95 -10.50 -26.26
C ALA A 348 -6.69 -9.78 -27.40
N ARG A 349 -6.50 -10.22 -28.64
CA ARG A 349 -7.20 -9.66 -29.83
C ARG A 349 -8.72 -9.88 -29.76
N THR A 350 -9.14 -11.06 -29.29
CA THR A 350 -10.57 -11.38 -29.13
C THR A 350 -11.20 -10.53 -28.04
N ALA A 351 -10.52 -10.42 -26.90
CA ALA A 351 -10.97 -9.58 -25.79
C ALA A 351 -11.13 -8.12 -26.21
N LEU A 352 -10.16 -7.58 -26.95
CA LEU A 352 -10.25 -6.22 -27.51
C LEU A 352 -11.46 -6.03 -28.39
N ALA A 353 -11.68 -6.91 -29.39
CA ALA A 353 -12.79 -6.79 -30.31
C ALA A 353 -14.16 -6.85 -29.61
N GLU A 354 -14.28 -7.70 -28.58
CA GLU A 354 -15.49 -7.82 -27.79
C GLU A 354 -15.74 -6.56 -26.94
N ILE A 355 -14.71 -6.04 -26.27
CA ILE A 355 -14.81 -4.82 -25.47
C ILE A 355 -15.11 -3.62 -26.37
N GLU A 356 -14.42 -3.49 -27.50
CA GLU A 356 -14.65 -2.42 -28.48
C GLU A 356 -16.10 -2.41 -28.98
N SER A 357 -16.65 -3.59 -29.32
CA SER A 357 -18.06 -3.72 -29.70
C SER A 357 -19.01 -3.23 -28.60
N ARG A 358 -18.69 -3.49 -27.33
CA ARG A 358 -19.49 -3.04 -26.19
C ARG A 358 -19.41 -1.52 -25.98
N ILE A 359 -18.20 -0.95 -26.01
CA ILE A 359 -17.98 0.49 -25.85
C ILE A 359 -18.73 1.28 -26.93
N ARG A 360 -18.71 0.83 -28.17
CA ARG A 360 -19.46 1.47 -29.26
C ARG A 360 -20.96 1.54 -29.00
N THR A 361 -21.49 0.56 -28.26
CA THR A 361 -22.91 0.52 -27.89
C THR A 361 -23.23 1.50 -26.75
N ASN A 362 -22.29 1.74 -25.84
CA ASN A 362 -22.49 2.55 -24.63
C ASN A 362 -22.44 4.07 -24.87
N ARG A 363 -21.94 4.56 -25.99
CA ARG A 363 -21.84 5.98 -26.40
C ARG A 363 -21.19 6.94 -25.38
N LYS A 364 -20.31 6.46 -24.51
CA LYS A 364 -19.70 7.25 -23.41
C LYS A 364 -18.31 7.85 -23.73
N GLY A 365 -17.79 7.67 -24.94
CA GLY A 365 -16.45 8.19 -25.30
C GLY A 365 -15.31 7.57 -24.49
N GLN A 366 -15.45 6.30 -24.11
CA GLN A 366 -14.45 5.57 -23.32
C GLN A 366 -13.20 5.25 -24.18
N SER A 367 -12.03 5.30 -23.56
CA SER A 367 -10.78 4.89 -24.21
C SER A 367 -10.51 3.41 -23.97
N LEU A 368 -10.00 2.72 -24.99
CA LEU A 368 -9.60 1.31 -24.94
C LEU A 368 -8.13 1.18 -25.34
N LEU A 369 -7.32 0.66 -24.41
CA LEU A 369 -5.88 0.49 -24.60
C LEU A 369 -5.44 -0.96 -24.36
N CYS A 370 -4.32 -1.31 -24.98
CA CYS A 370 -3.62 -2.56 -24.74
C CYS A 370 -2.30 -2.29 -24.04
N THR A 371 -2.00 -3.04 -22.98
CA THR A 371 -0.75 -2.89 -22.27
C THR A 371 -0.06 -4.23 -22.01
N GLN A 372 1.23 -4.15 -21.79
CA GLN A 372 2.08 -5.23 -21.33
C GLN A 372 2.93 -4.72 -20.16
N ALA A 373 2.29 -4.60 -18.98
CA ALA A 373 2.87 -3.94 -17.81
C ALA A 373 4.17 -4.59 -17.28
N ASN A 374 4.50 -5.82 -17.67
CA ASN A 374 5.79 -6.46 -17.36
C ASN A 374 6.94 -6.00 -18.30
N ARG A 375 6.71 -5.04 -19.19
CA ARG A 375 7.72 -4.45 -20.08
C ARG A 375 7.92 -2.96 -19.79
N HIS A 376 9.12 -2.59 -19.36
CA HIS A 376 9.47 -1.19 -19.04
C HIS A 376 9.36 -0.17 -20.18
N ARG A 377 9.23 -0.61 -21.42
CA ARG A 377 9.12 0.24 -22.62
C ARG A 377 7.87 -0.06 -23.42
N ASP A 378 6.83 -0.55 -22.78
CA ASP A 378 5.56 -0.83 -23.44
C ASP A 378 4.91 0.46 -23.91
N ALA A 379 4.56 0.51 -25.21
CA ALA A 379 3.95 1.67 -25.85
C ALA A 379 2.54 1.95 -25.29
N GLY A 380 1.76 0.90 -25.01
CA GLY A 380 0.43 1.05 -24.45
C GLY A 380 0.44 1.63 -23.04
N VAL A 381 1.45 1.30 -22.23
CA VAL A 381 1.62 1.93 -20.92
C VAL A 381 2.04 3.39 -21.06
N ASN A 382 2.85 3.76 -22.07
CA ASN A 382 3.17 5.16 -22.33
C ASN A 382 1.91 5.95 -22.73
N GLU A 383 1.13 5.42 -23.67
CA GLU A 383 -0.14 6.03 -24.09
C GLU A 383 -1.13 6.18 -22.93
N LEU A 384 -1.24 5.17 -22.08
CA LEU A 384 -2.06 5.24 -20.87
C LEU A 384 -1.57 6.36 -19.93
N PHE A 385 -0.27 6.46 -19.70
CA PHE A 385 0.29 7.49 -18.84
C PHE A 385 0.03 8.90 -19.38
N GLU A 386 0.23 9.13 -20.67
CA GLU A 386 -0.06 10.40 -21.35
C GLU A 386 -1.54 10.77 -21.24
N LEU A 387 -2.44 9.83 -21.51
CA LEU A 387 -3.89 10.01 -21.37
C LEU A 387 -4.30 10.40 -19.94
N LEU A 388 -3.67 9.80 -18.93
CA LEU A 388 -4.03 10.01 -17.53
C LEU A 388 -3.34 11.23 -16.92
N SER A 389 -2.10 11.56 -17.31
CA SER A 389 -1.37 12.71 -16.81
C SER A 389 -1.86 14.03 -17.43
N GLY A 390 -2.54 13.99 -18.57
CA GLY A 390 -3.04 15.17 -19.29
C GLY A 390 -1.91 16.01 -19.88
N SER A 391 -0.78 15.38 -20.15
CA SER A 391 0.32 16.00 -20.89
C SER A 391 0.00 15.99 -22.39
N ASP A 392 -0.84 16.92 -22.84
CA ASP A 392 -1.05 17.20 -24.26
C ASP A 392 0.19 17.83 -24.93
N GLN A 393 1.39 17.60 -24.39
CA GLN A 393 2.63 18.14 -24.93
C GLN A 393 3.78 17.14 -24.84
N LEU A 394 3.79 16.21 -25.77
CA LEU A 394 5.02 15.64 -26.32
C LEU A 394 4.75 15.34 -27.82
N SER A 395 4.64 16.40 -28.61
CA SER A 395 4.81 16.33 -30.06
C SER A 395 6.26 16.64 -30.43
#